data_13fb4f3340f3f9a8af959cd7ab312af5
#
_entry.id   13fb4f3340f3f9a8af959cd7ab312af5
#
_cell.length_a   1.000
_cell.length_b   1.000
_cell.length_c   1.000
_cell.angle_alpha   90.00
_cell.angle_beta   90.00
_cell.angle_gamma   90.00
#
_symmetry.space_group_name_H-M   'P 1'
#
loop_
_entity.id
_entity.type
_entity.pdbx_description
1 polymer ?
#
loop_
_entity_poly.entity_id
_entity_poly.type
_entity_poly.pdbx_seq_one_letter_code
_entity_poly.pdbx_strand_id
1 'polypeptide(L)'
;MIITTSVLDNGVSFEDEGLRNIIIMADSKEEFIQMLGRKRPDGQRVQVYVCKRDKAYFSRKLHYIDTVKSCYDRYAGEIKSMWQSRNVLEQQNVLNTMFSNEATYRLLKRFCYFAVGYIKVGYFAELKIPKLQCFYRNMIKEFETDENAFLKVQAHWLGYSEERIQELIEGETGQKL
;
A
#
# COMPACT_ATOMS: atom_id res chain seq x y z
N MET A 1 18.39 -15.41 -5.29
CA MET A 1 17.48 -14.23 -5.28
C MET A 1 16.12 -14.71 -4.85
N ILE A 2 15.54 -14.10 -3.81
CA ILE A 2 14.18 -14.42 -3.34
C ILE A 2 13.30 -13.24 -3.74
N ILE A 3 12.21 -13.48 -4.48
CA ILE A 3 11.20 -12.48 -4.81
C ILE A 3 9.96 -12.82 -4.02
N THR A 4 9.50 -11.90 -3.18
CA THR A 4 8.30 -12.08 -2.38
C THR A 4 7.22 -11.09 -2.78
N THR A 5 5.96 -11.52 -2.63
CA THR A 5 4.78 -10.67 -2.80
C THR A 5 4.11 -10.48 -1.45
N SER A 6 3.13 -9.60 -1.36
CA SER A 6 2.31 -9.38 -0.16
C SER A 6 1.63 -10.66 0.39
N VAL A 7 1.56 -11.73 -0.41
CA VAL A 7 1.03 -13.03 0.04
C VAL A 7 1.91 -13.69 1.10
N LEU A 8 3.23 -13.41 1.09
CA LEU A 8 4.16 -13.89 2.11
C LEU A 8 4.24 -12.99 3.35
N ASP A 9 3.44 -11.92 3.40
CA ASP A 9 3.43 -10.98 4.53
C ASP A 9 2.97 -11.61 5.86
N ASN A 10 2.37 -12.80 5.83
CA ASN A 10 1.84 -13.45 7.01
C ASN A 10 2.76 -14.56 7.56
N GLY A 11 3.92 -14.16 8.10
CA GLY A 11 4.66 -15.04 9.00
C GLY A 11 5.92 -15.72 8.46
N VAL A 12 6.40 -15.40 7.24
CA VAL A 12 7.68 -15.92 6.73
C VAL A 12 8.83 -15.01 7.17
N SER A 13 9.81 -15.55 7.86
CA SER A 13 11.07 -14.89 8.20
C SER A 13 12.20 -15.49 7.38
N PHE A 14 13.12 -14.65 6.92
CA PHE A 14 14.34 -15.12 6.24
C PHE A 14 15.48 -15.21 7.25
N GLU A 15 15.94 -16.43 7.49
CA GLU A 15 17.05 -16.75 8.40
C GLU A 15 18.37 -16.98 7.64
N ASP A 16 18.34 -16.84 6.31
CA ASP A 16 19.53 -17.03 5.48
C ASP A 16 20.58 -15.95 5.76
N GLU A 17 21.70 -16.34 6.33
CA GLU A 17 22.85 -15.47 6.62
C GLU A 17 23.51 -14.93 5.33
N GLY A 18 23.30 -15.56 4.17
CA GLY A 18 23.74 -15.11 2.87
C GLY A 18 22.92 -13.95 2.28
N LEU A 19 21.74 -13.64 2.86
CA LEU A 19 20.89 -12.56 2.38
C LEU A 19 21.49 -11.19 2.77
N ARG A 20 22.12 -10.52 1.80
CA ARG A 20 22.79 -9.22 1.95
C ARG A 20 22.06 -8.07 1.29
N ASN A 21 21.18 -8.37 0.34
CA ASN A 21 20.51 -7.35 -0.49
C ASN A 21 19.01 -7.52 -0.36
N ILE A 22 18.32 -6.43 -0.05
CA ILE A 22 16.85 -6.37 0.05
C ILE A 22 16.36 -5.26 -0.87
N ILE A 23 15.45 -5.58 -1.78
CA ILE A 23 14.77 -4.61 -2.63
C ILE A 23 13.35 -4.42 -2.07
N ILE A 24 13.03 -3.20 -1.67
CA ILE A 24 11.72 -2.86 -1.10
C ILE A 24 10.93 -2.05 -2.12
N MET A 25 9.74 -2.53 -2.46
CA MET A 25 8.83 -1.91 -3.43
C MET A 25 7.50 -1.50 -2.76
N ALA A 26 7.55 -1.02 -1.53
CA ALA A 26 6.39 -0.63 -0.76
C ALA A 26 5.98 0.83 -1.03
N ASP A 27 4.67 1.09 -0.97
CA ASP A 27 4.08 2.41 -1.12
C ASP A 27 3.56 2.98 0.23
N SER A 28 3.66 2.20 1.32
CA SER A 28 3.29 2.63 2.67
C SER A 28 4.37 2.28 3.68
N LYS A 29 4.42 3.04 4.78
CA LYS A 29 5.37 2.81 5.86
C LYS A 29 5.21 1.42 6.47
N GLU A 30 3.97 1.00 6.67
CA GLU A 30 3.64 -0.30 7.25
C GLU A 30 4.21 -1.45 6.42
N GLU A 31 3.94 -1.44 5.11
CA GLU A 31 4.48 -2.45 4.18
C GLU A 31 6.00 -2.40 4.11
N PHE A 32 6.58 -1.20 4.08
CA PHE A 32 8.01 -0.99 4.05
C PHE A 32 8.71 -1.63 5.26
N ILE A 33 8.23 -1.32 6.46
CA ILE A 33 8.79 -1.85 7.71
C ILE A 33 8.55 -3.37 7.82
N GLN A 34 7.39 -3.86 7.38
CA GLN A 34 7.12 -5.29 7.34
C GLN A 34 8.08 -6.04 6.41
N MET A 35 8.33 -5.51 5.21
CA MET A 35 9.29 -6.10 4.27
C MET A 35 10.72 -6.10 4.84
N LEU A 36 11.14 -4.99 5.44
CA LEU A 36 12.44 -4.88 6.08
C LEU A 36 12.60 -5.87 7.26
N GLY A 37 11.57 -5.99 8.08
CA GLY A 37 11.54 -6.87 9.26
C GLY A 37 11.52 -8.38 8.94
N ARG A 38 11.40 -8.78 7.66
CA ARG A 38 11.46 -10.20 7.27
C ARG A 38 12.86 -10.79 7.40
N LYS A 39 13.89 -10.00 7.27
CA LYS A 39 15.25 -10.42 7.56
C LYS A 39 15.48 -10.34 9.07
N ARG A 40 15.74 -11.49 9.69
CA ARG A 40 16.09 -11.55 11.10
C ARG A 40 17.45 -10.88 11.34
N PRO A 41 17.59 -10.12 12.43
CA PRO A 41 18.89 -9.56 12.82
C PRO A 41 19.89 -10.70 13.10
N ASP A 42 20.99 -10.71 12.36
CA ASP A 42 22.09 -11.66 12.51
C ASP A 42 23.45 -10.97 12.73
N GLY A 43 23.42 -9.65 13.02
CA GLY A 43 24.60 -8.82 13.16
C GLY A 43 25.28 -8.45 11.83
N GLN A 44 24.77 -8.94 10.70
CA GLN A 44 25.34 -8.67 9.39
C GLN A 44 24.74 -7.41 8.76
N ARG A 45 25.59 -6.70 8.00
CA ARG A 45 25.14 -5.55 7.21
C ARG A 45 24.30 -6.02 6.03
N VAL A 46 23.14 -5.36 5.85
CA VAL A 46 22.23 -5.58 4.73
C VAL A 46 22.16 -4.30 3.92
N GLN A 47 22.25 -4.43 2.60
CA GLN A 47 22.06 -3.34 1.67
C GLN A 47 20.59 -3.30 1.26
N VAL A 48 19.95 -2.16 1.50
CA VAL A 48 18.53 -1.94 1.19
C VAL A 48 18.41 -1.06 -0.04
N TYR A 49 17.73 -1.57 -1.05
CA TYR A 49 17.42 -0.83 -2.27
C TYR A 49 15.96 -0.40 -2.22
N VAL A 50 15.71 0.86 -2.46
CA VAL A 50 14.37 1.45 -2.48
C VAL A 50 13.99 1.89 -3.90
N CYS A 51 12.71 1.87 -4.23
CA CYS A 51 12.26 2.24 -5.55
C CYS A 51 12.03 3.75 -5.64
N LYS A 52 12.68 4.41 -6.59
CA LYS A 52 12.30 5.76 -7.00
C LYS A 52 10.92 5.71 -7.64
N ARG A 53 10.04 6.62 -7.23
CA ARG A 53 8.71 6.84 -7.81
C ARG A 53 8.64 8.31 -8.25
N ASP A 54 7.79 8.59 -9.20
CA ASP A 54 7.54 9.93 -9.73
C ASP A 54 6.13 10.43 -9.40
N LYS A 55 5.87 11.68 -9.71
CA LYS A 55 4.54 12.31 -9.58
C LYS A 55 3.46 11.54 -10.33
N ALA A 56 3.77 11.06 -11.54
CA ALA A 56 2.83 10.33 -12.38
C ALA A 56 2.41 8.99 -11.76
N TYR A 57 3.33 8.32 -11.07
CA TYR A 57 3.02 7.10 -10.32
C TYR A 57 1.95 7.36 -9.25
N PHE A 58 2.14 8.38 -8.41
CA PHE A 58 1.18 8.71 -7.34
C PHE A 58 -0.14 9.24 -7.89
N SER A 59 -0.12 9.97 -9.00
CA SER A 59 -1.34 10.41 -9.68
C SER A 59 -2.18 9.22 -10.17
N ARG A 60 -1.57 8.19 -10.76
CA ARG A 60 -2.26 6.96 -11.16
C ARG A 60 -2.81 6.21 -9.95
N LYS A 61 -2.06 6.14 -8.84
CA LYS A 61 -2.51 5.51 -7.59
C LYS A 61 -3.70 6.24 -6.99
N LEU A 62 -3.66 7.57 -6.96
CA LEU A 62 -4.77 8.37 -6.47
C LEU A 62 -6.02 8.17 -7.33
N HIS A 63 -5.90 8.25 -8.65
CA HIS A 63 -7.02 8.00 -9.56
C HIS A 63 -7.64 6.61 -9.35
N TYR A 64 -6.81 5.57 -9.18
CA TYR A 64 -7.29 4.23 -8.89
C TYR A 64 -8.07 4.17 -7.56
N ILE A 65 -7.55 4.77 -6.48
CA ILE A 65 -8.20 4.81 -5.18
C ILE A 65 -9.49 5.63 -5.20
N ASP A 66 -9.52 6.75 -5.93
CA ASP A 66 -10.73 7.56 -6.12
C ASP A 66 -11.82 6.77 -6.88
N THR A 67 -11.44 5.97 -7.88
CA THR A 67 -12.35 5.07 -8.58
C THR A 67 -12.93 4.01 -7.66
N VAL A 68 -12.07 3.36 -6.84
CA VAL A 68 -12.51 2.38 -5.83
C VAL A 68 -13.45 3.01 -4.83
N LYS A 69 -13.14 4.22 -4.33
CA LYS A 69 -14.00 4.96 -3.40
C LYS A 69 -15.36 5.25 -4.00
N SER A 70 -15.40 5.72 -5.24
CA SER A 70 -16.66 5.99 -5.96
C SER A 70 -17.51 4.73 -6.15
N CYS A 71 -16.87 3.60 -6.47
CA CYS A 71 -17.56 2.31 -6.54
C CYS A 71 -18.12 1.89 -5.17
N TYR A 72 -17.31 2.02 -4.11
CA TYR A 72 -17.74 1.72 -2.75
C TYR A 72 -18.94 2.59 -2.34
N ASP A 73 -18.85 3.91 -2.56
CA ASP A 73 -19.90 4.85 -2.17
C ASP A 73 -21.24 4.56 -2.88
N ARG A 74 -21.18 4.10 -4.13
CA ARG A 74 -22.38 3.70 -4.89
C ARG A 74 -23.15 2.56 -4.22
N TYR A 75 -22.44 1.61 -3.62
CA TYR A 75 -23.03 0.43 -2.99
C TYR A 75 -23.03 0.49 -1.45
N ALA A 76 -22.63 1.64 -0.88
CA ALA A 76 -22.47 1.75 0.58
C ALA A 76 -23.79 1.52 1.35
N GLY A 77 -24.91 1.97 0.75
CA GLY A 77 -26.25 1.76 1.34
C GLY A 77 -26.62 0.29 1.40
N GLU A 78 -26.47 -0.41 0.28
CA GLU A 78 -26.78 -1.84 0.15
C GLU A 78 -25.84 -2.69 1.01
N ILE A 79 -24.54 -2.35 1.03
CA ILE A 79 -23.54 -3.03 1.86
C ILE A 79 -23.88 -2.88 3.35
N LYS A 80 -24.24 -1.67 3.80
CA LYS A 80 -24.63 -1.42 5.20
C LYS A 80 -25.92 -2.14 5.56
N SER A 81 -26.92 -2.09 4.69
CA SER A 81 -28.21 -2.79 4.86
C SER A 81 -27.99 -4.30 4.98
N MET A 82 -27.19 -4.85 4.10
CA MET A 82 -26.85 -6.28 4.10
C MET A 82 -26.08 -6.69 5.36
N TRP A 83 -25.17 -5.86 5.85
CA TRP A 83 -24.45 -6.10 7.10
C TRP A 83 -25.39 -6.17 8.31
N GLN A 84 -26.44 -5.35 8.31
CA GLN A 84 -27.42 -5.30 9.37
C GLN A 84 -28.50 -6.40 9.24
N SER A 85 -28.70 -6.93 8.03
CA SER A 85 -29.67 -7.99 7.77
C SER A 85 -29.15 -9.34 8.28
N ARG A 86 -30.00 -10.05 9.00
CA ARG A 86 -29.79 -11.46 9.35
C ARG A 86 -30.31 -12.42 8.27
N ASN A 87 -30.86 -11.89 7.19
CA ASN A 87 -31.44 -12.67 6.12
C ASN A 87 -30.38 -13.02 5.05
N VAL A 88 -30.00 -14.28 4.99
CA VAL A 88 -28.99 -14.80 4.06
C VAL A 88 -29.38 -14.59 2.60
N LEU A 89 -30.67 -14.66 2.26
CA LEU A 89 -31.18 -14.44 0.90
C LEU A 89 -31.01 -12.99 0.45
N GLU A 90 -31.29 -12.02 1.34
CA GLU A 90 -31.06 -10.60 1.05
C GLU A 90 -29.56 -10.32 0.85
N GLN A 91 -28.72 -10.88 1.71
CA GLN A 91 -27.27 -10.78 1.57
C GLN A 91 -26.81 -11.33 0.22
N GLN A 92 -27.34 -12.47 -0.20
CA GLN A 92 -26.98 -13.10 -1.46
C GLN A 92 -27.45 -12.29 -2.67
N ASN A 93 -28.63 -11.70 -2.62
CA ASN A 93 -29.16 -10.85 -3.68
C ASN A 93 -28.33 -9.57 -3.86
N VAL A 94 -27.92 -8.91 -2.78
CA VAL A 94 -27.04 -7.74 -2.86
C VAL A 94 -25.67 -8.13 -3.42
N LEU A 95 -25.09 -9.24 -2.96
CA LEU A 95 -23.84 -9.75 -3.51
C LEU A 95 -23.94 -10.05 -5.00
N ASN A 96 -25.01 -10.72 -5.45
CA ASN A 96 -25.23 -11.02 -6.85
C ASN A 96 -25.34 -9.75 -7.71
N THR A 97 -26.03 -8.70 -7.19
CA THR A 97 -26.15 -7.41 -7.86
C THR A 97 -24.78 -6.72 -7.99
N MET A 98 -23.98 -6.75 -6.93
CA MET A 98 -22.63 -6.19 -6.94
C MET A 98 -21.69 -6.99 -7.87
N PHE A 99 -21.85 -8.31 -7.91
CA PHE A 99 -20.98 -9.21 -8.70
C PHE A 99 -21.40 -9.35 -10.16
N SER A 100 -22.58 -8.88 -10.53
CA SER A 100 -22.99 -8.81 -11.95
C SER A 100 -22.06 -7.92 -12.77
N ASN A 101 -21.34 -7.00 -12.13
CA ASN A 101 -20.31 -6.19 -12.75
C ASN A 101 -18.91 -6.65 -12.28
N GLU A 102 -18.24 -7.44 -13.12
CA GLU A 102 -16.93 -8.00 -12.82
C GLU A 102 -15.87 -6.93 -12.52
N ALA A 103 -15.92 -5.77 -13.20
CA ALA A 103 -14.99 -4.67 -12.96
C ALA A 103 -15.18 -4.10 -11.54
N THR A 104 -16.42 -3.87 -11.12
CA THR A 104 -16.75 -3.42 -9.75
C THR A 104 -16.32 -4.45 -8.72
N TYR A 105 -16.57 -5.73 -8.95
CA TYR A 105 -16.13 -6.81 -8.07
C TYR A 105 -14.62 -6.83 -7.89
N ARG A 106 -13.84 -6.77 -8.97
CA ARG A 106 -12.37 -6.75 -8.91
C ARG A 106 -11.84 -5.54 -8.14
N LEU A 107 -12.46 -4.38 -8.29
CA LEU A 107 -12.08 -3.17 -7.55
C LEU A 107 -12.39 -3.33 -6.05
N LEU A 108 -13.59 -3.76 -5.70
CA LEU A 108 -14.04 -3.85 -4.31
C LEU A 108 -13.38 -5.01 -3.55
N LYS A 109 -13.10 -6.13 -4.21
CA LYS A 109 -12.46 -7.32 -3.61
C LYS A 109 -11.16 -6.98 -2.87
N ARG A 110 -10.45 -5.98 -3.32
CA ARG A 110 -9.17 -5.58 -2.73
C ARG A 110 -9.34 -4.83 -1.40
N PHE A 111 -10.51 -4.20 -1.18
CA PHE A 111 -10.79 -3.34 -0.03
C PHE A 111 -11.92 -3.85 0.85
N CYS A 112 -12.67 -4.82 0.36
CA CYS A 112 -13.78 -5.44 1.07
C CYS A 112 -13.54 -6.94 1.16
N TYR A 113 -13.77 -7.52 2.32
CA TYR A 113 -13.77 -8.96 2.49
C TYR A 113 -15.22 -9.46 2.40
N PHE A 114 -15.49 -10.26 1.37
CA PHE A 114 -16.80 -10.89 1.18
C PHE A 114 -16.72 -12.34 1.64
N ALA A 115 -17.48 -12.71 2.64
CA ALA A 115 -17.64 -14.10 3.09
C ALA A 115 -19.11 -14.46 3.11
N VAL A 116 -19.40 -15.74 2.83
CA VAL A 116 -20.76 -16.26 2.97
C VAL A 116 -21.21 -16.06 4.42
N GLY A 117 -22.27 -15.27 4.61
CA GLY A 117 -22.86 -15.01 5.91
C GLY A 117 -22.43 -13.71 6.61
N TYR A 118 -21.37 -13.02 6.16
CA TYR A 118 -21.05 -11.66 6.65
C TYR A 118 -20.06 -10.92 5.75
N ILE A 119 -20.10 -9.59 5.80
CA ILE A 119 -19.14 -8.70 5.13
C ILE A 119 -18.39 -7.91 6.19
N LYS A 120 -17.06 -7.95 6.14
CA LYS A 120 -16.20 -7.04 6.90
C LYS A 120 -15.81 -5.86 6.01
N VAL A 121 -16.63 -4.84 5.97
CA VAL A 121 -16.44 -3.70 5.06
C VAL A 121 -15.74 -2.51 5.73
N GLY A 122 -15.98 -2.28 7.03
CA GLY A 122 -15.70 -1.00 7.67
C GLY A 122 -14.24 -0.56 7.65
N TYR A 123 -13.30 -1.43 7.98
CA TYR A 123 -11.93 -1.01 8.24
C TYR A 123 -11.19 -0.51 6.99
N PHE A 124 -11.30 -1.19 5.87
CA PHE A 124 -10.52 -0.83 4.69
C PHE A 124 -11.12 0.34 3.92
N ALA A 125 -12.44 0.35 3.72
CA ALA A 125 -13.10 1.39 2.95
C ALA A 125 -13.18 2.72 3.72
N GLU A 126 -13.48 2.68 5.00
CA GLU A 126 -13.71 3.88 5.81
C GLU A 126 -12.43 4.46 6.42
N LEU A 127 -11.41 3.66 6.67
CA LEU A 127 -10.17 4.11 7.29
C LEU A 127 -8.95 4.07 6.35
N LYS A 128 -8.77 3.00 5.60
CA LYS A 128 -7.57 2.84 4.76
C LYS A 128 -7.65 3.70 3.49
N ILE A 129 -8.79 3.77 2.81
CA ILE A 129 -8.94 4.57 1.59
C ILE A 129 -8.68 6.06 1.84
N PRO A 130 -9.29 6.72 2.85
CA PRO A 130 -9.00 8.13 3.12
C PRO A 130 -7.53 8.40 3.46
N LYS A 131 -6.88 7.50 4.20
CA LYS A 131 -5.44 7.61 4.51
C LYS A 131 -4.58 7.54 3.25
N LEU A 132 -4.86 6.59 2.35
CA LEU A 132 -4.15 6.48 1.07
C LEU A 132 -4.40 7.69 0.16
N GLN A 133 -5.62 8.19 0.08
CA GLN A 133 -5.95 9.41 -0.66
C GLN A 133 -5.16 10.62 -0.12
N CYS A 134 -5.13 10.80 1.19
CA CYS A 134 -4.37 11.87 1.83
C CYS A 134 -2.87 11.73 1.52
N PHE A 135 -2.31 10.55 1.69
CA PHE A 135 -0.90 10.28 1.42
C PHE A 135 -0.54 10.57 -0.04
N TYR A 136 -1.32 10.06 -1.01
CA TYR A 136 -1.02 10.27 -2.43
C TYR A 136 -1.17 11.73 -2.85
N ARG A 137 -2.16 12.46 -2.33
CA ARG A 137 -2.29 13.92 -2.58
C ARG A 137 -1.11 14.69 -2.04
N ASN A 138 -0.66 14.37 -0.83
CA ASN A 138 0.51 15.00 -0.24
C ASN A 138 1.77 14.71 -1.07
N MET A 139 1.99 13.45 -1.48
CA MET A 139 3.12 13.12 -2.35
C MET A 139 3.10 13.87 -3.68
N ILE A 140 1.93 13.97 -4.34
CA ILE A 140 1.78 14.73 -5.58
C ILE A 140 2.17 16.20 -5.38
N LYS A 141 1.79 16.78 -4.25
CA LYS A 141 2.13 18.17 -3.88
C LYS A 141 3.63 18.32 -3.62
N GLU A 142 4.24 17.42 -2.86
CA GLU A 142 5.68 17.43 -2.58
C GLU A 142 6.51 17.37 -3.86
N PHE A 143 6.08 16.56 -4.84
CA PHE A 143 6.73 16.47 -6.15
C PHE A 143 6.65 17.77 -6.99
N GLU A 144 5.91 18.78 -6.59
CA GLU A 144 5.92 20.09 -7.26
C GLU A 144 7.19 20.86 -6.98
N THR A 145 7.83 20.58 -5.85
CA THR A 145 9.04 21.28 -5.38
C THR A 145 10.27 20.38 -5.30
N ASP A 146 10.08 19.05 -5.20
CA ASP A 146 11.18 18.11 -4.97
C ASP A 146 10.96 16.80 -5.75
N GLU A 147 11.78 16.55 -6.77
CA GLU A 147 11.74 15.30 -7.56
C GLU A 147 12.13 14.05 -6.76
N ASN A 148 12.79 14.20 -5.63
CA ASN A 148 13.22 13.15 -4.73
C ASN A 148 12.29 12.97 -3.51
N ALA A 149 11.14 13.63 -3.50
CA ALA A 149 10.20 13.64 -2.36
C ALA A 149 9.94 12.23 -1.80
N PHE A 150 9.67 11.24 -2.66
CA PHE A 150 9.38 9.89 -2.18
C PHE A 150 10.61 9.16 -1.65
N LEU A 151 11.81 9.41 -2.18
CA LEU A 151 13.06 8.87 -1.63
C LEU A 151 13.31 9.40 -0.23
N LYS A 152 13.07 10.69 -0.01
CA LYS A 152 13.16 11.31 1.32
C LYS A 152 12.19 10.67 2.31
N VAL A 153 10.95 10.46 1.91
CA VAL A 153 9.94 9.77 2.74
C VAL A 153 10.40 8.35 3.10
N GLN A 154 10.95 7.59 2.17
CA GLN A 154 11.47 6.23 2.43
C GLN A 154 12.70 6.27 3.35
N ALA A 155 13.58 7.25 3.20
CA ALA A 155 14.73 7.43 4.09
C ALA A 155 14.29 7.77 5.52
N HIS A 156 13.26 8.59 5.69
CA HIS A 156 12.64 8.82 7.00
C HIS A 156 12.02 7.55 7.61
N TRP A 157 11.47 6.66 6.80
CA TRP A 157 10.98 5.37 7.31
C TRP A 157 12.11 4.47 7.83
N LEU A 158 13.33 4.65 7.31
CA LEU A 158 14.55 4.02 7.80
C LEU A 158 15.15 4.72 9.03
N GLY A 159 14.62 5.86 9.43
CA GLY A 159 15.07 6.62 10.60
C GLY A 159 16.20 7.60 10.32
N TYR A 160 16.50 7.93 9.06
CA TYR A 160 17.47 8.98 8.73
C TYR A 160 16.93 10.37 9.09
N SER A 161 17.80 11.24 9.60
CA SER A 161 17.49 12.66 9.81
C SER A 161 17.49 13.43 8.49
N GLU A 162 16.85 14.60 8.45
CA GLU A 162 16.79 15.46 7.25
C GLU A 162 18.20 15.83 6.75
N GLU A 163 19.11 16.18 7.67
CA GLU A 163 20.50 16.55 7.35
C GLU A 163 21.20 15.39 6.63
N ARG A 164 21.04 14.16 7.16
CA ARG A 164 21.66 12.97 6.56
C ARG A 164 21.08 12.61 5.21
N ILE A 165 19.79 12.83 5.02
CA ILE A 165 19.11 12.59 3.72
C ILE A 165 19.63 13.59 2.69
N GLN A 166 19.80 14.86 3.06
CA GLN A 166 20.32 15.89 2.18
C GLN A 166 21.77 15.58 1.75
N GLU A 167 22.62 15.18 2.69
CA GLU A 167 24.00 14.73 2.38
C GLU A 167 24.05 13.57 1.39
N LEU A 168 23.17 12.57 1.54
CA LEU A 168 23.11 11.43 0.66
C LEU A 168 22.69 11.82 -0.77
N ILE A 169 21.70 12.68 -0.91
CA ILE A 169 21.23 13.17 -2.21
C ILE A 169 22.30 14.00 -2.91
N GLU A 170 22.97 14.90 -2.18
CA GLU A 170 24.06 15.74 -2.72
C GLU A 170 25.30 14.90 -3.09
N GLY A 171 25.62 13.87 -2.29
CA GLY A 171 26.74 12.98 -2.53
C GLY A 171 26.55 12.11 -3.79
N GLU A 172 25.35 11.69 -4.12
CA GLU A 172 25.04 10.96 -5.37
C GLU A 172 25.17 11.85 -6.61
N THR A 173 24.86 13.14 -6.51
CA THR A 173 25.06 14.10 -7.60
C THR A 173 26.53 14.39 -7.87
N GLY A 174 27.42 14.20 -6.88
CA GLY A 174 28.87 14.40 -7.01
C GLY A 174 29.65 13.23 -7.62
N GLN A 175 29.04 12.04 -7.77
CA GLN A 175 29.70 10.84 -8.32
C GLN A 175 29.39 10.53 -9.79
N LYS A 176 28.78 11.45 -10.52
CA LYS A 176 28.69 11.37 -11.99
C LYS A 176 29.83 12.16 -12.63
N LEU A 177 31.02 11.61 -12.58
CA LEU A 177 32.13 11.93 -13.47
C LEU A 177 32.68 10.63 -14.06
#